data_27b89d696b481fcb5ba4f1e98f022552
#
_entry.id   27b89d696b481fcb5ba4f1e98f022552
#
_cell.length_a   1.000
_cell.length_b   1.000
_cell.length_c   1.000
_cell.angle_alpha   90.00
_cell.angle_beta   90.00
_cell.angle_gamma   90.00
#
_symmetry.space_group_name_H-M   'P 1'
#
loop_
_entity.id
_entity.type
_entity.pdbx_description
1 polymer ?
#
loop_
_entity_poly.entity_id
_entity_poly.type
_entity_poly.pdbx_seq_one_letter_code
_entity_poly.pdbx_strand_id
1 'polypeptide(L)'
;MIALASGLRVYLACGITDMRKGMTGLAMLVQQGLSADPFDGAVFAFRGRRAGLIKLIWHDGIGLCMLTKRLEQGQFVWPSATSSGRIALSAPQLAALLDGCEWRAPVPVRRPELAG
;
A
#
# COMPACT_ATOMS: atom_id res chain seq x y z
N MET A 1 6.29 -11.15 7.44
CA MET A 1 6.58 -10.04 6.52
C MET A 1 6.33 -10.49 5.09
N ILE A 2 5.76 -9.63 4.29
CA ILE A 2 5.51 -9.93 2.88
C ILE A 2 6.83 -9.95 2.13
N ALA A 3 7.07 -11.04 1.41
CA ALA A 3 8.17 -11.07 0.46
C ALA A 3 7.70 -10.33 -0.81
N LEU A 4 8.32 -9.20 -1.10
CA LEU A 4 7.92 -8.38 -2.23
C LEU A 4 8.72 -8.79 -3.46
N ALA A 5 8.06 -9.53 -4.34
CA ALA A 5 8.68 -9.96 -5.58
C ALA A 5 8.77 -8.81 -6.58
N SER A 6 9.78 -8.89 -7.45
CA SER A 6 9.88 -7.98 -8.59
C SER A 6 8.66 -8.15 -9.50
N GLY A 7 8.10 -7.06 -9.97
CA GLY A 7 6.91 -7.09 -10.81
C GLY A 7 5.60 -7.20 -10.05
N LEU A 8 5.65 -7.20 -8.73
CA LEU A 8 4.45 -7.19 -7.92
C LEU A 8 3.66 -5.91 -8.18
N ARG A 9 2.36 -6.06 -8.45
CA ARG A 9 1.46 -4.92 -8.59
C ARG A 9 0.94 -4.55 -7.22
N VAL A 10 1.03 -3.27 -6.89
CA VAL A 10 0.56 -2.74 -5.62
C VAL A 10 -0.29 -1.52 -5.88
N TYR A 11 -1.44 -1.46 -5.23
CA TYR A 11 -2.34 -0.30 -5.31
C TYR A 11 -2.65 0.19 -3.90
N LEU A 12 -2.52 1.49 -3.71
CA LEU A 12 -2.88 2.14 -2.46
C LEU A 12 -4.21 2.87 -2.67
N ALA A 13 -5.22 2.48 -1.91
CA ALA A 13 -6.51 3.15 -1.94
C ALA A 13 -6.37 4.54 -1.32
N CYS A 14 -6.83 5.56 -2.02
CA CYS A 14 -6.86 6.92 -1.50
C CYS A 14 -8.07 7.10 -0.58
N GLY A 15 -7.91 7.96 0.40
CA GLY A 15 -8.97 8.22 1.37
C GLY A 15 -8.93 7.24 2.54
N ILE A 16 -9.84 7.47 3.46
CA ILE A 16 -9.87 6.74 4.72
C ILE A 16 -10.78 5.53 4.59
N THR A 17 -10.28 4.38 5.03
CA THR A 17 -11.03 3.13 5.08
C THR A 17 -11.36 2.80 6.53
N ASP A 18 -12.53 2.23 6.76
CA ASP A 18 -12.89 1.72 8.08
C ASP A 18 -12.04 0.49 8.40
N MET A 19 -11.12 0.65 9.33
CA MET A 19 -10.16 -0.39 9.69
C MET A 19 -10.78 -1.55 10.46
N ARG A 20 -12.06 -1.48 10.79
CA ARG A 20 -12.78 -2.63 11.36
C ARG A 20 -13.10 -3.69 10.30
N LYS A 21 -13.03 -3.32 9.02
CA LYS A 21 -13.24 -4.27 7.94
C LYS A 21 -12.18 -5.36 7.97
N GLY A 22 -12.63 -6.59 7.87
CA GLY A 22 -11.76 -7.74 7.70
C GLY A 22 -11.51 -8.03 6.21
N MET A 23 -10.98 -9.22 5.93
CA MET A 23 -10.60 -9.60 4.57
C MET A 23 -11.75 -9.50 3.58
N THR A 24 -12.91 -10.00 3.94
CA THR A 24 -14.09 -10.00 3.05
C THR A 24 -14.53 -8.57 2.75
N GLY A 25 -14.63 -7.73 3.76
CA GLY A 25 -15.03 -6.33 3.58
C GLY A 25 -14.05 -5.55 2.73
N LEU A 26 -12.75 -5.77 2.92
CA LEU A 26 -11.72 -5.12 2.11
C LEU A 26 -11.73 -5.63 0.68
N ALA A 27 -11.93 -6.94 0.47
CA ALA A 27 -12.07 -7.50 -0.88
C ALA A 27 -13.26 -6.89 -1.62
N MET A 28 -14.38 -6.72 -0.94
CA MET A 28 -15.56 -6.06 -1.53
C MET A 28 -15.24 -4.61 -1.88
N LEU A 29 -14.48 -3.92 -1.05
CA LEU A 29 -14.07 -2.54 -1.33
C LEU A 29 -13.20 -2.46 -2.58
N VAL A 30 -12.31 -3.44 -2.78
CA VAL A 30 -11.50 -3.51 -4.01
C VAL A 30 -12.40 -3.69 -5.22
N GLN A 31 -13.35 -4.61 -5.17
CA GLN A 31 -14.25 -4.88 -6.30
C GLN A 31 -15.16 -3.70 -6.61
N GLN A 32 -15.78 -3.13 -5.61
CA GLN A 32 -16.80 -2.11 -5.77
C GLN A 32 -16.24 -0.70 -5.78
N GLY A 33 -15.24 -0.43 -4.94
CA GLY A 33 -14.69 0.90 -4.79
C GLY A 33 -13.52 1.19 -5.71
N LEU A 34 -12.70 0.20 -6.02
CA LEU A 34 -11.52 0.37 -6.86
C LEU A 34 -11.67 -0.26 -8.25
N SER A 35 -12.79 -0.92 -8.51
CA SER A 35 -13.06 -1.60 -9.77
C SER A 35 -11.92 -2.54 -10.17
N ALA A 36 -11.41 -3.29 -9.20
CA ALA A 36 -10.31 -4.21 -9.39
C ALA A 36 -10.67 -5.60 -8.86
N ASP A 37 -9.81 -6.57 -9.13
CA ASP A 37 -10.00 -7.95 -8.69
C ASP A 37 -9.08 -8.22 -7.48
N PRO A 38 -9.64 -8.45 -6.28
CA PRO A 38 -8.83 -8.69 -5.10
C PRO A 38 -8.11 -10.05 -5.13
N PHE A 39 -8.44 -10.92 -6.09
CA PHE A 39 -7.90 -12.28 -6.17
C PHE A 39 -6.85 -12.45 -7.26
N ASP A 40 -6.42 -11.38 -7.89
CA ASP A 40 -5.51 -11.45 -9.05
C ASP A 40 -4.03 -11.41 -8.68
N GLY A 41 -3.71 -11.46 -7.41
CA GLY A 41 -2.33 -11.44 -6.92
C GLY A 41 -1.77 -10.06 -6.63
N ALA A 42 -2.47 -8.99 -6.96
CA ALA A 42 -2.04 -7.64 -6.58
C ALA A 42 -2.21 -7.42 -5.09
N VAL A 43 -1.37 -6.57 -4.52
CA VAL A 43 -1.50 -6.12 -3.14
C VAL A 43 -2.32 -4.84 -3.12
N PHE A 44 -3.31 -4.79 -2.25
CA PHE A 44 -4.13 -3.60 -2.03
C PHE A 44 -3.89 -3.08 -0.63
N ALA A 45 -3.53 -1.81 -0.50
CA ALA A 45 -3.24 -1.17 0.78
C ALA A 45 -4.31 -0.14 1.11
N PHE A 46 -4.66 -0.05 2.38
CA PHE A 46 -5.73 0.83 2.87
C PHE A 46 -5.23 1.58 4.10
N ARG A 47 -5.53 2.88 4.16
CA ARG A 47 -5.23 3.68 5.34
C ARG A 47 -6.44 3.78 6.26
N GLY A 48 -6.17 3.78 7.57
CA GLY A 48 -7.20 4.08 8.55
C GLY A 48 -7.34 5.58 8.80
N ARG A 49 -8.34 5.92 9.61
CA ARG A 49 -8.51 7.29 10.10
C ARG A 49 -7.28 7.72 10.88
N ARG A 50 -6.72 6.82 11.67
CA ARG A 50 -5.44 7.06 12.34
C ARG A 50 -4.34 6.82 11.33
N ALA A 51 -3.55 7.84 11.08
CA ALA A 51 -2.54 7.81 10.02
C ALA A 51 -1.39 6.81 10.29
N GLY A 52 -1.32 6.23 11.48
CA GLY A 52 -0.34 5.21 11.81
C GLY A 52 -0.83 3.78 11.65
N LEU A 53 -1.99 3.56 11.02
CA LEU A 53 -2.56 2.23 10.82
C LEU A 53 -2.77 1.95 9.34
N ILE A 54 -2.26 0.82 8.87
CA ILE A 54 -2.40 0.37 7.50
C ILE A 54 -2.85 -1.10 7.47
N LYS A 55 -3.69 -1.44 6.52
CA LYS A 55 -4.03 -2.83 6.21
C LYS A 55 -3.71 -3.12 4.76
N LEU A 56 -3.20 -4.32 4.53
CA LEU A 56 -2.97 -4.84 3.18
C LEU A 56 -3.77 -6.11 3.00
N ILE A 57 -4.29 -6.33 1.78
CA ILE A 57 -4.81 -7.64 1.38
C ILE A 57 -4.19 -8.06 0.06
N TRP A 58 -4.02 -9.35 -0.12
CA TRP A 58 -3.57 -9.95 -1.37
C TRP A 58 -3.94 -11.42 -1.40
N HIS A 59 -4.05 -11.98 -2.60
CA HIS A 59 -4.25 -13.41 -2.78
C HIS A 59 -2.92 -14.04 -3.19
N ASP A 60 -2.50 -15.08 -2.46
CA ASP A 60 -1.19 -15.69 -2.64
C ASP A 60 -1.19 -16.88 -3.60
N GLY A 61 -2.32 -17.13 -4.27
CA GLY A 61 -2.50 -18.28 -5.14
C GLY A 61 -3.28 -19.41 -4.47
N ILE A 62 -3.39 -19.39 -3.15
CA ILE A 62 -4.08 -20.42 -2.36
C ILE A 62 -5.19 -19.80 -1.53
N GLY A 63 -4.94 -18.64 -0.98
CA GLY A 63 -5.87 -17.98 -0.07
C GLY A 63 -5.71 -16.47 -0.07
N LEU A 64 -6.69 -15.81 0.52
CA LEU A 64 -6.67 -14.38 0.74
C LEU A 64 -5.92 -14.09 2.03
N CYS A 65 -4.94 -13.21 1.96
CA CYS A 65 -4.09 -12.85 3.08
C CYS A 65 -4.34 -11.40 3.50
N MET A 66 -4.15 -11.13 4.77
CA MET A 66 -4.26 -9.77 5.30
C MET A 66 -3.12 -9.48 6.26
N LEU A 67 -2.55 -8.30 6.14
CA LEU A 67 -1.57 -7.76 7.07
C LEU A 67 -2.15 -6.49 7.68
N THR A 68 -2.03 -6.35 8.99
CA THR A 68 -2.32 -5.10 9.68
C THR A 68 -1.07 -4.63 10.38
N LYS A 69 -0.69 -3.38 10.15
CA LYS A 69 0.47 -2.80 10.83
C LYS A 69 0.10 -1.47 11.46
N ARG A 70 0.50 -1.32 12.71
CA ARG A 70 0.37 -0.06 13.45
C ARG A 70 1.76 0.41 13.83
N LEU A 71 2.09 1.66 13.46
CA LEU A 71 3.33 2.26 13.94
C LEU A 71 3.19 2.57 15.42
N GLU A 72 4.23 2.27 16.18
CA GLU A 72 4.25 2.61 17.61
C GLU A 72 4.27 4.12 17.79
N GLN A 73 4.95 4.81 16.90
CA GLN A 73 5.03 6.26 16.91
C GLN A 73 4.98 6.78 15.47
N GLY A 74 4.38 7.95 15.32
CA GLY A 74 4.35 8.63 14.04
C GLY A 74 3.25 8.15 13.12
N GLN A 75 3.40 8.49 11.87
CA GLN A 75 2.42 8.23 10.82
C GLN A 75 3.10 7.68 9.58
N PHE A 76 2.38 6.87 8.83
CA PHE A 76 2.79 6.56 7.46
C PHE A 76 2.67 7.82 6.61
N VAL A 77 3.42 7.86 5.51
CA VAL A 77 3.32 8.96 4.56
C VAL A 77 2.21 8.64 3.57
N TRP A 78 1.11 9.37 3.65
CA TRP A 78 -0.06 9.12 2.82
C TRP A 78 -0.11 10.07 1.63
N PRO A 79 -0.57 9.60 0.47
CA PRO A 79 -0.71 10.46 -0.70
C PRO A 79 -1.93 11.35 -0.60
N SER A 80 -1.94 12.39 -1.42
CA SER A 80 -3.16 13.15 -1.67
C SER A 80 -4.13 12.30 -2.47
N ALA A 81 -5.43 12.63 -2.37
CA ALA A 81 -6.44 11.94 -3.14
C ALA A 81 -6.22 12.11 -4.64
N THR A 82 -6.54 11.07 -5.41
CA THR A 82 -6.49 11.09 -6.87
C THR A 82 -7.89 10.88 -7.44
N SER A 83 -8.09 11.26 -8.70
CA SER A 83 -9.38 11.09 -9.35
C SER A 83 -9.76 9.62 -9.52
N SER A 84 -8.78 8.73 -9.63
CA SER A 84 -9.04 7.29 -9.78
C SER A 84 -9.34 6.60 -8.45
N GLY A 85 -9.10 7.27 -7.33
CA GLY A 85 -9.28 6.69 -6.00
C GLY A 85 -8.17 5.73 -5.59
N ARG A 86 -7.15 5.52 -6.41
CA ARG A 86 -6.03 4.64 -6.10
C ARG A 86 -4.75 5.12 -6.76
N ILE A 87 -3.64 4.71 -6.17
CA ILE A 87 -2.29 5.00 -6.68
C ILE A 87 -1.55 3.69 -6.81
N ALA A 88 -0.91 3.48 -7.96
CA ALA A 88 -0.03 2.33 -8.15
C ALA A 88 1.32 2.60 -7.50
N LEU A 89 1.83 1.62 -6.77
CA LEU A 89 3.13 1.67 -6.13
C LEU A 89 4.02 0.57 -6.69
N SER A 90 5.31 0.83 -6.76
CA SER A 90 6.29 -0.23 -6.98
C SER A 90 6.49 -1.02 -5.67
N ALA A 91 7.08 -2.21 -5.77
CA ALA A 91 7.42 -2.98 -4.57
C ALA A 91 8.34 -2.21 -3.63
N PRO A 92 9.41 -1.53 -4.11
CA PRO A 92 10.23 -0.69 -3.24
C PRO A 92 9.46 0.47 -2.59
N GLN A 93 8.50 1.05 -3.30
CA GLN A 93 7.66 2.11 -2.72
C GLN A 93 6.78 1.57 -1.60
N LEU A 94 6.20 0.38 -1.79
CA LEU A 94 5.43 -0.27 -0.71
C LEU A 94 6.31 -0.55 0.50
N ALA A 95 7.52 -1.05 0.28
CA ALA A 95 8.44 -1.31 1.38
C ALA A 95 8.75 -0.03 2.17
N ALA A 96 9.01 1.07 1.48
CA ALA A 96 9.25 2.36 2.12
C ALA A 96 8.02 2.85 2.89
N LEU A 97 6.84 2.71 2.30
CA LEU A 97 5.59 3.07 2.97
C LEU A 97 5.43 2.29 4.28
N LEU A 98 5.65 0.97 4.23
CA LEU A 98 5.51 0.10 5.40
C LEU A 98 6.53 0.41 6.49
N ASP A 99 7.68 0.94 6.12
CA ASP A 99 8.72 1.36 7.06
C ASP A 99 8.49 2.77 7.61
N GLY A 100 7.41 3.41 7.21
CA GLY A 100 7.11 4.77 7.66
C GLY A 100 7.97 5.84 6.99
N CYS A 101 8.61 5.50 5.88
CA CYS A 101 9.52 6.37 5.16
C CYS A 101 8.83 7.07 3.99
N GLU A 102 9.45 8.14 3.50
CA GLU A 102 8.98 8.81 2.31
C GLU A 102 9.16 7.89 1.09
N TRP A 103 8.12 7.71 0.33
CA TRP A 103 8.12 6.84 -0.85
C TRP A 103 7.71 7.57 -2.14
N ARG A 104 7.13 8.77 -2.03
CA ARG A 104 6.49 9.46 -3.16
C ARG A 104 7.49 10.00 -4.16
N ALA A 105 8.59 10.48 -3.65
CA ALA A 105 9.64 11.04 -4.48
C ALA A 105 10.94 10.46 -3.96
N PRO A 106 11.34 9.30 -4.45
CA PRO A 106 12.68 8.86 -4.15
C PRO A 106 13.60 9.96 -4.64
N VAL A 107 14.27 10.60 -3.70
CA VAL A 107 15.33 11.53 -4.04
C VAL A 107 16.30 10.72 -4.85
N PRO A 108 16.56 11.08 -6.12
CA PRO A 108 17.54 10.36 -6.91
C PRO A 108 18.80 10.33 -6.09
N VAL A 109 19.34 9.14 -5.91
CA VAL A 109 20.62 9.03 -5.28
C VAL A 109 21.53 9.92 -6.08
N ARG A 110 21.85 11.04 -5.50
CA ARG A 110 22.77 11.92 -6.11
C ARG A 110 24.07 11.20 -6.14
N ARG A 111 24.40 10.70 -7.29
CA ARG A 111 25.73 10.21 -7.48
C ARG A 111 26.63 11.34 -7.12
N PRO A 112 27.55 11.13 -6.20
CA PRO A 112 28.57 12.10 -6.03
C PRO A 112 29.11 12.29 -7.42
N GLU A 113 28.88 13.47 -7.91
CA GLU A 113 29.40 13.82 -9.17
C GLU A 113 30.81 13.55 -9.09
N LEU A 114 31.16 12.44 -9.50
CA LEU A 114 32.46 12.10 -9.45
C LEU A 114 33.23 13.21 -9.83
N ALA A 115 33.61 13.79 -8.87
CA ALA A 115 34.28 14.93 -9.17
C ALA A 115 33.53 15.89 -9.85
N GLY A 116 32.52 15.65 -9.41
CA GLY A 116 31.74 16.68 -10.06
C GLY A 116 31.44 16.01 -10.95
#